data_ad376667a608a51a03b8daf629b0da8a
#
_entry.id   ad376667a608a51a03b8daf629b0da8a
#
_cell.length_a   1.000
_cell.length_b   1.000
_cell.length_c   1.000
_cell.angle_alpha   90.00
_cell.angle_beta   90.00
_cell.angle_gamma   90.00
#
_symmetry.space_group_name_H-M   'P 1'
#
loop_
_entity.id
_entity.type
_entity.pdbx_description
1 polymer ?
#
loop_
_entity_poly.entity_id
_entity_poly.type
_entity_poly.pdbx_seq_one_letter_code
_entity_poly.pdbx_strand_id
1 'polypeptide(L)'
;MPDPSTKVKEECLLIDALAMIHPTAKKNSLRRMIAHGRVRVGEERAEHPRQNIPPGSVVTILSRDDGDAPTKPKEGIPEPRVLYSDSQLIVVEKPHGLLSVATDRGEADTMFDRVAKWAWENGRTRALLVHRLDRETSGCLLIARNPEARDTLQAQFKDRTIERIYHAVVHGAPSAKSGTVKARIQETKDMRVRLVKDGKRAGREAITHWELEERGTTHSLIRIKIDTGRRAQIRLHMANMGCPVAGDTRHGWGKASVNRLCLHASSLTFDHPNGERMTVQSDLPRALSSELAR
;
A
#
# COMPACT_ATOMS: atom_id res chain seq x y z
N MET A 1 7.18 -18.83 -28.16
CA MET A 1 5.95 -19.64 -28.12
C MET A 1 4.78 -18.67 -28.18
N PRO A 2 3.66 -19.01 -28.85
CA PRO A 2 2.50 -18.14 -28.83
C PRO A 2 2.00 -17.95 -27.39
N ASP A 3 1.47 -16.74 -27.11
CA ASP A 3 0.94 -16.41 -25.78
C ASP A 3 -0.24 -17.34 -25.43
N PRO A 4 -0.29 -17.88 -24.20
CA PRO A 4 -1.39 -18.73 -23.78
C PRO A 4 -2.71 -17.98 -23.85
N SER A 5 -3.70 -18.54 -24.55
CA SER A 5 -5.01 -17.89 -24.72
C SER A 5 -6.16 -18.88 -24.62
N THR A 6 -7.35 -18.38 -24.33
CA THR A 6 -8.61 -19.14 -24.36
C THR A 6 -9.74 -18.31 -24.95
N LYS A 7 -10.64 -18.96 -25.72
CA LYS A 7 -11.88 -18.34 -26.17
C LYS A 7 -13.00 -18.68 -25.18
N VAL A 8 -13.61 -17.67 -24.63
CA VAL A 8 -14.69 -17.81 -23.64
C VAL A 8 -15.97 -18.29 -24.33
N LYS A 9 -16.55 -19.41 -23.89
CA LYS A 9 -17.76 -20.02 -24.49
C LYS A 9 -19.04 -19.45 -23.88
N GLU A 10 -19.02 -19.16 -22.58
CA GLU A 10 -20.13 -18.61 -21.81
C GLU A 10 -19.66 -17.40 -21.01
N GLU A 11 -20.57 -16.49 -20.67
CA GLU A 11 -20.22 -15.33 -19.85
C GLU A 11 -19.59 -15.76 -18.53
N CYS A 12 -18.40 -15.22 -18.21
CA CYS A 12 -17.69 -15.54 -16.97
C CYS A 12 -16.86 -14.34 -16.47
N LEU A 13 -16.37 -14.45 -15.25
CA LEU A 13 -15.42 -13.47 -14.72
C LEU A 13 -14.02 -13.70 -15.32
N LEU A 14 -13.27 -12.63 -15.54
CA LEU A 14 -11.92 -12.69 -16.05
C LEU A 14 -11.02 -13.64 -15.26
N ILE A 15 -11.14 -13.64 -13.93
CA ILE A 15 -10.33 -14.51 -13.06
C ILE A 15 -10.60 -15.99 -13.32
N ASP A 16 -11.82 -16.33 -13.72
CA ASP A 16 -12.23 -17.71 -14.01
C ASP A 16 -11.75 -18.12 -15.42
N ALA A 17 -11.83 -17.19 -16.40
CA ALA A 17 -11.21 -17.39 -17.72
C ALA A 17 -9.71 -17.64 -17.64
N LEU A 18 -9.00 -16.89 -16.78
CA LEU A 18 -7.57 -17.09 -16.52
C LEU A 18 -7.26 -18.44 -15.85
N ALA A 19 -8.14 -18.89 -14.97
CA ALA A 19 -8.01 -20.22 -14.35
C ALA A 19 -8.15 -21.36 -15.36
N MET A 20 -8.90 -21.17 -16.46
CA MET A 20 -8.95 -22.13 -17.57
C MET A 20 -7.63 -22.21 -18.32
N ILE A 21 -6.91 -21.09 -18.50
CA ILE A 21 -5.59 -21.04 -19.18
C ILE A 21 -4.50 -21.63 -18.26
N HIS A 22 -4.57 -21.36 -16.93
CA HIS A 22 -3.61 -21.84 -15.94
C HIS A 22 -4.31 -22.53 -14.76
N PRO A 23 -4.78 -23.77 -14.92
CA PRO A 23 -5.58 -24.46 -13.88
C PRO A 23 -4.84 -24.66 -12.55
N THR A 24 -3.52 -24.79 -12.59
CA THR A 24 -2.66 -24.99 -11.40
C THR A 24 -2.24 -23.67 -10.72
N ALA A 25 -2.51 -22.53 -11.33
CA ALA A 25 -2.12 -21.25 -10.79
C ALA A 25 -3.01 -20.83 -9.61
N LYS A 26 -2.39 -20.39 -8.51
CA LYS A 26 -3.13 -19.82 -7.39
C LYS A 26 -3.85 -18.52 -7.83
N LYS A 27 -5.08 -18.29 -7.34
CA LYS A 27 -5.86 -17.07 -7.66
C LYS A 27 -5.07 -15.76 -7.48
N ASN A 28 -4.18 -15.68 -6.48
CA ASN A 28 -3.31 -14.52 -6.29
C ASN A 28 -2.28 -14.33 -7.41
N SER A 29 -1.79 -15.42 -8.02
CA SER A 29 -0.89 -15.33 -9.17
C SER A 29 -1.62 -14.80 -10.40
N LEU A 30 -2.86 -15.26 -10.65
CA LEU A 30 -3.70 -14.76 -11.73
C LEU A 30 -4.03 -13.27 -11.55
N ARG A 31 -4.39 -12.84 -10.33
CA ARG A 31 -4.60 -11.40 -10.03
C ARG A 31 -3.35 -10.58 -10.27
N ARG A 32 -2.16 -11.10 -9.96
CA ARG A 32 -0.90 -10.43 -10.24
C ARG A 32 -0.65 -10.28 -11.74
N MET A 33 -1.01 -11.25 -12.58
CA MET A 33 -0.91 -11.12 -14.03
C MET A 33 -1.76 -9.96 -14.56
N ILE A 34 -2.99 -9.80 -14.05
CA ILE A 34 -3.84 -8.66 -14.40
C ILE A 34 -3.21 -7.35 -13.92
N ALA A 35 -2.80 -7.28 -12.65
CA ALA A 35 -2.18 -6.08 -12.06
C ALA A 35 -0.88 -5.65 -12.76
N HIS A 36 -0.16 -6.59 -13.38
CA HIS A 36 1.03 -6.33 -14.20
C HIS A 36 0.69 -6.08 -15.68
N GLY A 37 -0.59 -5.92 -16.04
CA GLY A 37 -1.02 -5.64 -17.41
C GLY A 37 -0.76 -6.76 -18.40
N ARG A 38 -0.53 -7.99 -17.91
CA ARG A 38 -0.21 -9.17 -18.72
C ARG A 38 -1.41 -9.89 -19.30
N VAL A 39 -2.61 -9.35 -19.12
CA VAL A 39 -3.85 -9.98 -19.58
C VAL A 39 -4.55 -9.07 -20.56
N ARG A 40 -4.92 -9.63 -21.72
CA ARG A 40 -5.78 -8.98 -22.71
C ARG A 40 -7.10 -9.69 -22.85
N VAL A 41 -8.15 -8.91 -23.18
CA VAL A 41 -9.44 -9.40 -23.65
C VAL A 41 -9.65 -8.83 -25.04
N GLY A 42 -9.48 -9.64 -26.08
CA GLY A 42 -9.31 -9.16 -27.44
C GLY A 42 -8.04 -8.29 -27.55
N GLU A 43 -8.18 -7.09 -28.08
CA GLU A 43 -7.08 -6.11 -28.20
C GLU A 43 -6.88 -5.25 -26.93
N GLU A 44 -7.84 -5.25 -26.01
CA GLU A 44 -7.81 -4.41 -24.82
C GLU A 44 -7.14 -5.11 -23.64
N ARG A 45 -6.41 -4.34 -22.81
CA ARG A 45 -5.86 -4.87 -21.56
C ARG A 45 -6.96 -4.99 -20.53
N ALA A 46 -6.92 -6.11 -19.83
CA ALA A 46 -7.82 -6.36 -18.72
C ALA A 46 -7.44 -5.50 -17.50
N GLU A 47 -8.44 -4.87 -16.89
CA GLU A 47 -8.22 -3.94 -15.77
C GLU A 47 -8.51 -4.57 -14.42
N HIS A 48 -9.46 -5.50 -14.35
CA HIS A 48 -9.97 -5.98 -13.08
C HIS A 48 -10.31 -7.47 -13.05
N PRO A 49 -9.96 -8.23 -11.98
CA PRO A 49 -10.24 -9.68 -11.89
C PRO A 49 -11.70 -10.08 -11.98
N ARG A 50 -12.63 -9.18 -11.63
CA ARG A 50 -14.08 -9.38 -11.70
C ARG A 50 -14.72 -8.73 -12.93
N GLN A 51 -13.93 -8.39 -13.93
CA GLN A 51 -14.44 -7.93 -15.21
C GLN A 51 -15.27 -9.06 -15.82
N ASN A 52 -16.51 -8.77 -16.24
CA ASN A 52 -17.34 -9.70 -16.99
C ASN A 52 -16.79 -9.85 -18.40
N ILE A 53 -16.61 -11.07 -18.83
CA ILE A 53 -16.11 -11.44 -20.17
C ILE A 53 -17.26 -12.06 -20.94
N PRO A 54 -17.74 -11.39 -22.01
CA PRO A 54 -18.85 -11.93 -22.82
C PRO A 54 -18.41 -13.16 -23.64
N PRO A 55 -19.36 -14.03 -24.01
CA PRO A 55 -19.09 -15.18 -24.88
C PRO A 55 -18.43 -14.75 -26.18
N GLY A 56 -17.51 -15.55 -26.69
CA GLY A 56 -16.78 -15.26 -27.92
C GLY A 56 -15.50 -14.44 -27.74
N SER A 57 -15.30 -13.80 -26.58
CA SER A 57 -14.07 -13.05 -26.29
C SER A 57 -12.87 -13.98 -26.19
N VAL A 58 -11.71 -13.49 -26.65
CA VAL A 58 -10.43 -14.18 -26.50
C VAL A 58 -9.67 -13.55 -25.34
N VAL A 59 -9.33 -14.34 -24.33
CA VAL A 59 -8.49 -13.90 -23.20
C VAL A 59 -7.08 -14.45 -23.43
N THR A 60 -6.08 -13.55 -23.41
CA THR A 60 -4.67 -13.86 -23.67
C THR A 60 -3.80 -13.45 -22.49
N ILE A 61 -2.84 -14.29 -22.12
CA ILE A 61 -1.81 -13.96 -21.13
C ILE A 61 -0.51 -13.66 -21.87
N LEU A 62 -0.08 -12.41 -21.82
CA LEU A 62 1.15 -11.94 -22.44
C LEU A 62 2.40 -12.47 -21.71
N SER A 63 3.51 -12.54 -22.41
CA SER A 63 4.84 -12.76 -21.81
C SER A 63 5.11 -11.72 -20.71
N ARG A 64 6.14 -11.94 -19.88
CA ARG A 64 6.49 -10.94 -18.86
C ARG A 64 6.92 -9.63 -19.49
N ASP A 65 7.62 -9.67 -20.60
CA ASP A 65 8.16 -8.50 -21.26
C ASP A 65 7.07 -7.69 -21.97
N ASP A 66 6.11 -8.37 -22.64
CA ASP A 66 4.98 -7.72 -23.33
C ASP A 66 3.90 -7.21 -22.36
N GLY A 67 3.71 -7.90 -21.22
CA GLY A 67 2.77 -7.48 -20.17
C GLY A 67 3.12 -6.16 -19.53
N ASP A 68 4.38 -5.81 -19.58
CA ASP A 68 4.91 -4.63 -18.88
C ASP A 68 4.92 -3.34 -19.72
N ALA A 69 4.38 -3.26 -20.95
CA ALA A 69 4.27 -1.99 -21.68
C ALA A 69 3.36 -0.98 -20.97
N PRO A 70 3.70 0.33 -20.95
CA PRO A 70 2.89 1.34 -20.28
C PRO A 70 1.49 1.42 -20.90
N THR A 71 0.45 1.43 -20.05
CA THR A 71 -0.95 1.62 -20.47
C THR A 71 -1.30 3.10 -20.44
N LYS A 72 -2.16 3.55 -21.39
CA LYS A 72 -2.73 4.89 -21.33
C LYS A 72 -3.52 5.03 -20.00
N PRO A 73 -3.24 6.06 -19.19
CA PRO A 73 -3.90 6.23 -17.89
C PRO A 73 -5.36 6.62 -18.03
N LYS A 74 -6.13 6.41 -16.96
CA LYS A 74 -7.51 6.85 -16.82
C LYS A 74 -7.59 8.38 -16.88
N GLU A 75 -8.60 8.91 -17.53
CA GLU A 75 -8.86 10.35 -17.60
C GLU A 75 -9.56 10.85 -16.33
N GLY A 76 -9.50 12.16 -16.05
CA GLY A 76 -10.18 12.79 -14.92
C GLY A 76 -9.58 12.53 -13.53
N ILE A 77 -8.45 11.86 -13.44
CA ILE A 77 -7.78 11.56 -12.15
C ILE A 77 -6.90 12.75 -11.73
N PRO A 78 -6.98 13.22 -10.44
CA PRO A 78 -6.13 14.29 -9.93
C PRO A 78 -4.64 13.94 -9.98
N GLU A 79 -3.80 14.96 -10.07
CA GLU A 79 -2.35 14.78 -9.99
C GLU A 79 -1.88 14.41 -8.58
N PRO A 80 -0.83 13.57 -8.45
CA PRO A 80 -0.20 13.30 -7.18
C PRO A 80 0.71 14.44 -6.73
N ARG A 81 0.86 14.65 -5.42
CA ARG A 81 1.95 15.46 -4.88
C ARG A 81 3.23 14.62 -4.92
N VAL A 82 4.12 14.95 -5.87
CA VAL A 82 5.41 14.28 -6.03
C VAL A 82 6.42 14.91 -5.06
N LEU A 83 7.08 14.06 -4.26
CA LEU A 83 8.13 14.46 -3.32
C LEU A 83 9.53 14.27 -3.93
N TYR A 84 9.69 13.23 -4.75
CA TYR A 84 10.91 12.94 -5.49
C TYR A 84 10.58 12.13 -6.75
N SER A 85 11.32 12.34 -7.83
CA SER A 85 11.20 11.55 -9.05
C SER A 85 12.48 11.58 -9.85
N ASP A 86 12.85 10.42 -10.41
CA ASP A 86 13.90 10.25 -11.41
C ASP A 86 13.53 9.19 -12.45
N SER A 87 14.52 8.64 -13.17
CA SER A 87 14.29 7.61 -14.19
C SER A 87 13.89 6.24 -13.62
N GLN A 88 14.12 5.98 -12.33
CA GLN A 88 13.95 4.67 -11.71
C GLN A 88 12.78 4.58 -10.73
N LEU A 89 12.48 5.68 -10.02
CA LEU A 89 11.45 5.68 -8.99
C LEU A 89 10.72 7.03 -8.85
N ILE A 90 9.60 6.99 -8.16
CA ILE A 90 8.80 8.16 -7.78
C ILE A 90 8.42 7.97 -6.32
N VAL A 91 8.62 8.99 -5.49
CA VAL A 91 8.06 9.05 -4.15
C VAL A 91 7.00 10.14 -4.12
N VAL A 92 5.81 9.78 -3.66
CA VAL A 92 4.66 10.68 -3.60
C VAL A 92 4.13 10.80 -2.18
N GLU A 93 3.45 11.91 -1.89
CA GLU A 93 2.66 12.05 -0.68
C GLU A 93 1.24 11.50 -0.92
N LYS A 94 0.93 10.35 -0.34
CA LYS A 94 -0.43 9.82 -0.38
C LYS A 94 -1.32 10.59 0.61
N PRO A 95 -2.43 11.19 0.17
CA PRO A 95 -3.37 11.81 1.09
C PRO A 95 -4.07 10.77 1.98
N HIS A 96 -4.57 11.23 3.13
CA HIS A 96 -5.49 10.47 3.97
C HIS A 96 -6.78 10.13 3.18
N GLY A 97 -7.34 8.96 3.44
CA GLY A 97 -8.62 8.53 2.86
C GLY A 97 -8.52 7.91 1.46
N LEU A 98 -7.40 8.09 0.75
CA LEU A 98 -7.17 7.52 -0.57
C LEU A 98 -6.54 6.12 -0.45
N LEU A 99 -7.00 5.17 -1.25
CA LEU A 99 -6.37 3.86 -1.37
C LEU A 99 -5.00 3.96 -2.06
N SER A 100 -4.03 3.14 -1.66
CA SER A 100 -2.77 3.00 -2.39
C SER A 100 -2.98 2.31 -3.74
N VAL A 101 -3.81 1.27 -3.78
CA VAL A 101 -4.19 0.50 -4.98
C VAL A 101 -5.65 0.08 -4.84
N ALA A 102 -6.32 -0.17 -5.94
CA ALA A 102 -7.68 -0.68 -5.97
C ALA A 102 -7.79 -2.03 -5.23
N THR A 103 -8.93 -2.25 -4.61
CA THR A 103 -9.29 -3.54 -4.03
C THR A 103 -10.04 -4.37 -5.07
N ASP A 104 -10.52 -5.55 -4.68
CA ASP A 104 -11.39 -6.40 -5.52
C ASP A 104 -12.73 -5.70 -5.92
N ARG A 105 -13.00 -4.50 -5.40
CA ARG A 105 -14.18 -3.68 -5.74
C ARG A 105 -13.94 -2.77 -6.95
N GLY A 106 -12.68 -2.59 -7.38
CA GLY A 106 -12.31 -1.82 -8.55
C GLY A 106 -12.54 -0.31 -8.39
N GLU A 107 -12.05 0.26 -7.30
CA GLU A 107 -12.14 1.72 -7.08
C GLU A 107 -11.48 2.48 -8.24
N ALA A 108 -12.16 3.52 -8.71
CA ALA A 108 -11.77 4.25 -9.91
C ALA A 108 -10.57 5.19 -9.71
N ASP A 109 -10.34 5.65 -8.46
CA ASP A 109 -9.26 6.56 -8.10
C ASP A 109 -8.46 5.98 -6.94
N THR A 110 -7.20 5.69 -7.21
CA THR A 110 -6.23 5.28 -6.19
C THR A 110 -4.94 6.08 -6.35
N MET A 111 -4.07 6.05 -5.34
CA MET A 111 -2.77 6.72 -5.47
C MET A 111 -1.94 6.13 -6.61
N PHE A 112 -2.04 4.83 -6.83
CA PHE A 112 -1.39 4.17 -7.96
C PHE A 112 -1.90 4.67 -9.31
N ASP A 113 -3.21 4.84 -9.48
CA ASP A 113 -3.80 5.40 -10.73
C ASP A 113 -3.30 6.83 -10.98
N ARG A 114 -3.21 7.67 -9.93
CA ARG A 114 -2.68 9.03 -10.01
C ARG A 114 -1.22 9.05 -10.43
N VAL A 115 -0.39 8.20 -9.82
CA VAL A 115 1.04 8.09 -10.16
C VAL A 115 1.23 7.50 -11.55
N ALA A 116 0.42 6.53 -11.96
CA ALA A 116 0.47 5.95 -13.31
C ALA A 116 0.16 7.00 -14.38
N LYS A 117 -0.87 7.82 -14.16
CA LYS A 117 -1.18 8.95 -15.04
C LYS A 117 -0.02 9.94 -15.12
N TRP A 118 0.49 10.37 -13.96
CA TRP A 118 1.58 11.34 -13.88
C TRP A 118 2.86 10.81 -14.57
N ALA A 119 3.24 9.54 -14.33
CA ALA A 119 4.40 8.91 -14.93
C ALA A 119 4.29 8.79 -16.46
N TRP A 120 3.07 8.53 -16.95
CA TRP A 120 2.80 8.52 -18.39
C TRP A 120 2.94 9.91 -19.01
N GLU A 121 2.36 10.94 -18.39
CA GLU A 121 2.41 12.31 -18.88
C GLU A 121 3.83 12.91 -18.78
N ASN A 122 4.60 12.50 -17.76
CA ASN A 122 5.97 12.96 -17.49
C ASN A 122 7.03 11.92 -17.88
N GLY A 123 7.09 11.55 -19.15
CA GLY A 123 8.16 10.71 -19.71
C GLY A 123 7.71 9.36 -20.25
N ARG A 124 6.39 9.13 -20.44
CA ARG A 124 5.82 7.89 -20.99
C ARG A 124 6.32 6.63 -20.29
N THR A 125 6.58 6.73 -18.98
CA THR A 125 7.07 5.64 -18.14
C THR A 125 5.94 4.98 -17.38
N ARG A 126 6.26 3.86 -16.73
CA ARG A 126 5.33 3.08 -15.92
C ARG A 126 5.31 3.55 -14.46
N ALA A 127 4.25 3.13 -13.78
CA ALA A 127 4.22 3.03 -12.33
C ALA A 127 4.14 1.55 -11.95
N LEU A 128 5.04 1.09 -11.09
CA LEU A 128 5.07 -0.29 -10.60
C LEU A 128 5.04 -0.27 -9.07
N LEU A 129 4.08 -0.98 -8.49
CA LEU A 129 3.89 -0.97 -7.05
C LEU A 129 5.06 -1.64 -6.32
N VAL A 130 5.64 -0.93 -5.36
CA VAL A 130 6.68 -1.44 -4.47
C VAL A 130 6.09 -1.88 -3.13
N HIS A 131 5.33 -1.00 -2.47
CA HIS A 131 4.65 -1.24 -1.20
C HIS A 131 3.31 -0.49 -1.15
N ARG A 132 2.63 -0.58 -0.02
CA ARG A 132 1.35 0.11 0.18
C ARG A 132 1.25 0.73 1.58
N LEU A 133 0.49 1.80 1.67
CA LEU A 133 -0.04 2.36 2.91
C LEU A 133 -1.52 2.00 3.07
N ASP A 134 -2.00 1.95 4.30
CA ASP A 134 -3.43 1.80 4.55
C ASP A 134 -4.20 3.03 4.05
N ARG A 135 -5.50 2.86 3.74
CA ARG A 135 -6.37 3.93 3.22
C ARG A 135 -6.30 5.19 4.09
N GLU A 136 -6.40 5.02 5.39
CA GLU A 136 -6.47 6.12 6.37
C GLU A 136 -5.08 6.71 6.72
N THR A 137 -3.99 6.06 6.32
CA THR A 137 -2.61 6.55 6.54
C THR A 137 -2.21 7.48 5.41
N SER A 138 -1.67 8.66 5.72
CA SER A 138 -1.08 9.58 4.74
C SER A 138 0.45 9.48 4.73
N GLY A 139 1.11 10.11 3.76
CA GLY A 139 2.57 10.28 3.71
C GLY A 139 3.28 9.53 2.59
N CYS A 140 4.58 9.31 2.75
CA CYS A 140 5.48 8.80 1.72
C CYS A 140 5.08 7.44 1.18
N LEU A 141 4.86 7.36 -0.13
CA LEU A 141 4.61 6.13 -0.88
C LEU A 141 5.60 6.04 -2.03
N LEU A 142 6.36 4.94 -2.09
CA LEU A 142 7.40 4.68 -3.08
C LEU A 142 6.85 3.80 -4.21
N ILE A 143 7.06 4.23 -5.44
CA ILE A 143 6.63 3.58 -6.68
C ILE A 143 7.87 3.45 -7.59
N ALA A 144 8.06 2.31 -8.24
CA ALA A 144 9.13 2.12 -9.21
C ALA A 144 8.64 2.49 -10.63
N ARG A 145 9.58 2.87 -11.51
CA ARG A 145 9.31 3.23 -12.92
C ARG A 145 9.68 2.12 -13.90
N ASN A 146 10.45 1.13 -13.47
CA ASN A 146 10.85 -0.03 -14.26
C ASN A 146 10.89 -1.29 -13.40
N PRO A 147 10.88 -2.50 -14.01
CA PRO A 147 10.86 -3.77 -13.28
C PRO A 147 12.10 -4.00 -12.41
N GLU A 148 13.28 -3.59 -12.85
CA GLU A 148 14.54 -3.78 -12.13
C GLU A 148 14.54 -2.98 -10.83
N ALA A 149 14.15 -1.71 -10.89
CA ALA A 149 13.99 -0.85 -9.72
C ALA A 149 12.92 -1.41 -8.75
N ARG A 150 11.78 -1.89 -9.29
CA ARG A 150 10.74 -2.52 -8.48
C ARG A 150 11.29 -3.72 -7.70
N ASP A 151 11.99 -4.63 -8.38
CA ASP A 151 12.47 -5.87 -7.79
C ASP A 151 13.55 -5.58 -6.73
N THR A 152 14.46 -4.64 -7.00
CA THR A 152 15.46 -4.14 -6.04
C THR A 152 14.80 -3.54 -4.81
N LEU A 153 13.84 -2.65 -4.98
CA LEU A 153 13.14 -1.99 -3.87
C LEU A 153 12.25 -2.98 -3.08
N GLN A 154 11.56 -3.90 -3.76
CA GLN A 154 10.79 -4.94 -3.08
C GLN A 154 11.67 -5.91 -2.28
N ALA A 155 12.89 -6.21 -2.74
CA ALA A 155 13.87 -6.99 -1.98
C ALA A 155 14.23 -6.28 -0.68
N GLN A 156 14.50 -4.97 -0.71
CA GLN A 156 14.78 -4.18 0.50
C GLN A 156 13.61 -4.17 1.50
N PHE A 157 12.35 -4.11 1.03
CA PHE A 157 11.19 -4.26 1.93
C PHE A 157 11.12 -5.65 2.55
N LYS A 158 11.41 -6.69 1.78
CA LYS A 158 11.43 -8.10 2.24
C LYS A 158 12.52 -8.32 3.27
N ASP A 159 13.71 -7.78 3.02
CA ASP A 159 14.91 -7.92 3.85
C ASP A 159 14.96 -6.92 5.01
N ARG A 160 13.96 -6.01 5.09
CA ARG A 160 13.77 -5.01 6.15
C ARG A 160 14.92 -3.98 6.23
N THR A 161 15.58 -3.69 5.11
CA THR A 161 16.65 -2.68 5.04
C THR A 161 16.11 -1.27 4.82
N ILE A 162 14.85 -1.13 4.36
CA ILE A 162 14.17 0.16 4.27
C ILE A 162 13.74 0.62 5.66
N GLU A 163 14.19 1.81 6.04
CA GLU A 163 13.72 2.48 7.24
C GLU A 163 12.43 3.25 6.95
N ARG A 164 11.40 3.01 7.78
CA ARG A 164 10.07 3.63 7.66
C ARG A 164 9.76 4.33 8.96
N ILE A 165 9.69 5.65 8.92
CA ILE A 165 9.33 6.48 10.06
C ILE A 165 7.91 7.00 9.86
N TYR A 166 7.12 6.88 10.91
CA TYR A 166 5.77 7.41 11.01
C TYR A 166 5.70 8.36 12.19
N HIS A 167 4.80 9.34 12.10
CA HIS A 167 4.35 10.10 13.25
C HIS A 167 2.87 9.81 13.50
N ALA A 168 2.54 9.62 14.76
CA ALA A 168 1.18 9.44 15.21
C ALA A 168 0.86 10.39 16.37
N VAL A 169 -0.28 11.07 16.30
CA VAL A 169 -0.86 11.71 17.48
C VAL A 169 -1.74 10.68 18.17
N VAL A 170 -1.47 10.43 19.44
CA VAL A 170 -2.16 9.42 20.25
C VAL A 170 -2.90 10.07 21.40
N HIS A 171 -3.97 9.43 21.89
CA HIS A 171 -4.66 9.85 23.11
C HIS A 171 -3.79 9.54 24.33
N GLY A 172 -3.67 10.52 25.24
CA GLY A 172 -2.81 10.41 26.41
C GLY A 172 -1.34 10.37 26.07
N ALA A 173 -0.55 9.68 26.87
CA ALA A 173 0.88 9.48 26.64
C ALA A 173 1.34 8.13 27.18
N PRO A 174 2.32 7.47 26.55
CA PRO A 174 2.99 6.32 27.14
C PRO A 174 3.67 6.70 28.47
N SER A 175 3.77 5.76 29.40
CA SER A 175 4.46 5.96 30.69
C SER A 175 5.98 6.09 30.53
N ALA A 176 6.56 5.42 29.52
CA ALA A 176 7.97 5.51 29.18
C ALA A 176 8.22 6.54 28.07
N LYS A 177 9.49 6.94 27.89
CA LYS A 177 9.92 7.84 26.80
C LYS A 177 10.04 7.12 25.46
N SER A 178 10.37 5.83 25.49
CA SER A 178 10.51 5.00 24.29
C SER A 178 10.30 3.53 24.62
N GLY A 179 10.11 2.72 23.58
CA GLY A 179 9.98 1.29 23.76
C GLY A 179 9.78 0.52 22.45
N THR A 180 9.58 -0.78 22.60
CA THR A 180 9.31 -1.69 21.49
C THR A 180 8.12 -2.57 21.80
N VAL A 181 7.14 -2.59 20.88
CA VAL A 181 6.02 -3.54 20.94
C VAL A 181 6.31 -4.68 19.97
N LYS A 182 6.38 -5.89 20.50
CA LYS A 182 6.48 -7.14 19.72
C LYS A 182 5.21 -7.94 19.97
N ALA A 183 4.44 -8.20 18.91
CA ALA A 183 3.20 -8.97 19.01
C ALA A 183 2.98 -9.77 17.71
N ARG A 184 1.98 -10.64 17.71
CA ARG A 184 1.53 -11.30 16.47
C ARG A 184 0.19 -10.73 16.05
N ILE A 185 0.08 -10.39 14.76
CA ILE A 185 -1.16 -9.87 14.17
C ILE A 185 -1.74 -10.96 13.27
N GLN A 186 -3.01 -11.27 13.50
CA GLN A 186 -3.80 -12.20 12.71
C GLN A 186 -4.85 -11.42 11.90
N GLU A 187 -4.91 -11.71 10.61
CA GLU A 187 -6.00 -11.30 9.74
C GLU A 187 -6.99 -12.46 9.64
N THR A 188 -8.26 -12.19 9.91
CA THR A 188 -9.35 -13.18 9.84
C THR A 188 -9.93 -13.26 8.43
N LYS A 189 -10.74 -14.27 8.14
CA LYS A 189 -11.35 -14.46 6.81
C LYS A 189 -12.26 -13.29 6.39
N ASP A 190 -12.88 -12.63 7.35
CA ASP A 190 -13.72 -11.44 7.19
C ASP A 190 -12.92 -10.12 7.15
N MET A 191 -11.61 -10.21 6.85
CA MET A 191 -10.69 -9.07 6.70
C MET A 191 -10.52 -8.22 7.96
N ARG A 192 -10.88 -8.72 9.15
CA ARG A 192 -10.56 -8.07 10.43
C ARG A 192 -9.14 -8.41 10.86
N VAL A 193 -8.49 -7.45 11.52
CA VAL A 193 -7.15 -7.65 12.08
C VAL A 193 -7.22 -7.52 13.61
N ARG A 194 -6.47 -8.39 14.28
CA ARG A 194 -6.38 -8.38 15.75
C ARG A 194 -5.02 -8.84 16.23
N LEU A 195 -4.64 -8.41 17.42
CA LEU A 195 -3.51 -8.98 18.12
C LEU A 195 -3.84 -10.42 18.55
N VAL A 196 -2.88 -11.29 18.44
CA VAL A 196 -2.97 -12.67 18.92
C VAL A 196 -2.59 -12.67 20.41
N LYS A 197 -3.40 -13.32 21.25
CA LYS A 197 -3.10 -13.47 22.68
C LYS A 197 -1.83 -14.29 22.85
N ASP A 198 -1.07 -13.97 23.89
CA ASP A 198 0.17 -14.67 24.24
C ASP A 198 -0.01 -16.18 24.31
N GLY A 199 1.04 -16.91 23.91
CA GLY A 199 1.07 -18.37 23.85
C GLY A 199 0.46 -18.99 22.58
N LYS A 200 -0.22 -18.23 21.69
CA LYS A 200 -0.75 -18.74 20.43
C LYS A 200 0.22 -18.52 19.27
N ARG A 201 0.46 -19.57 18.47
CA ARG A 201 1.32 -19.51 17.26
C ARG A 201 0.64 -18.90 16.02
N ALA A 202 -0.64 -18.49 16.12
CA ALA A 202 -1.38 -17.89 15.01
C ALA A 202 -0.85 -16.50 14.62
N GLY A 203 -1.20 -16.03 13.41
CA GLY A 203 -0.83 -14.70 12.92
C GLY A 203 0.64 -14.58 12.53
N ARG A 204 1.06 -13.35 12.20
CA ARG A 204 2.41 -12.99 11.77
C ARG A 204 3.04 -12.04 12.75
N GLU A 205 4.35 -12.14 12.93
CA GLU A 205 5.13 -11.22 13.78
C GLU A 205 4.98 -9.77 13.31
N ALA A 206 4.85 -8.88 14.28
CA ALA A 206 4.76 -7.43 14.11
C ALA A 206 5.66 -6.76 15.15
N ILE A 207 6.58 -5.91 14.69
CA ILE A 207 7.55 -5.19 15.54
C ILE A 207 7.45 -3.70 15.25
N THR A 208 7.22 -2.92 16.31
CA THR A 208 7.08 -1.46 16.27
C THR A 208 7.93 -0.86 17.36
N HIS A 209 8.88 -0.01 17.00
CA HIS A 209 9.66 0.82 17.91
C HIS A 209 9.00 2.20 17.96
N TRP A 210 8.94 2.79 19.15
CA TRP A 210 8.30 4.08 19.35
C TRP A 210 9.08 4.94 20.31
N GLU A 211 8.96 6.24 20.13
CA GLU A 211 9.56 7.28 20.94
C GLU A 211 8.56 8.42 21.15
N LEU A 212 8.40 8.87 22.38
CA LEU A 212 7.58 10.03 22.73
C LEU A 212 8.37 11.30 22.39
N GLU A 213 7.99 11.98 21.30
CA GLU A 213 8.62 13.23 20.88
C GLU A 213 8.06 14.44 21.63
N GLU A 214 6.73 14.50 21.76
CA GLU A 214 6.09 15.62 22.42
C GLU A 214 4.92 15.09 23.31
N ARG A 215 4.90 15.53 24.56
CA ARG A 215 3.82 15.24 25.50
C ARG A 215 2.90 16.45 25.62
N GLY A 216 1.70 16.35 25.09
CA GLY A 216 0.65 17.34 25.29
C GLY A 216 -0.24 17.02 26.49
N THR A 217 -1.29 17.82 26.67
CA THR A 217 -2.23 17.69 27.79
C THR A 217 -3.16 16.48 27.62
N THR A 218 -3.77 16.34 26.45
CA THR A 218 -4.71 15.27 26.12
C THR A 218 -4.19 14.32 25.06
N HIS A 219 -3.27 14.76 24.24
CA HIS A 219 -2.65 14.02 23.15
C HIS A 219 -1.14 14.11 23.22
N SER A 220 -0.45 13.20 22.59
CA SER A 220 1.02 13.20 22.47
C SER A 220 1.46 12.82 21.07
N LEU A 221 2.60 13.34 20.65
CA LEU A 221 3.25 12.99 19.37
C LEU A 221 4.24 11.84 19.60
N ILE A 222 4.06 10.78 18.85
CA ILE A 222 4.91 9.59 18.89
C ILE A 222 5.60 9.42 17.55
N ARG A 223 6.92 9.35 17.58
CA ARG A 223 7.75 8.90 16.46
C ARG A 223 7.80 7.37 16.46
N ILE A 224 7.56 6.75 15.33
CA ILE A 224 7.39 5.31 15.20
C ILE A 224 8.25 4.79 14.07
N LYS A 225 9.08 3.78 14.35
CA LYS A 225 9.81 2.98 13.36
C LYS A 225 9.25 1.57 13.34
N ILE A 226 9.00 1.02 12.15
CA ILE A 226 8.48 -0.35 12.00
C ILE A 226 9.45 -1.24 11.24
N ASP A 227 9.74 -2.44 11.79
CA ASP A 227 10.52 -3.47 11.08
C ASP A 227 9.62 -4.29 10.15
N THR A 228 8.37 -4.47 10.52
CA THR A 228 7.35 -5.23 9.80
C THR A 228 6.24 -4.32 9.32
N GLY A 229 5.54 -4.68 8.24
CA GLY A 229 4.42 -3.89 7.68
C GLY A 229 3.14 -4.71 7.65
N ARG A 230 2.54 -5.03 8.82
CA ARG A 230 1.25 -5.72 8.88
C ARG A 230 0.11 -4.71 8.82
N ARG A 231 -1.01 -5.12 8.25
CA ARG A 231 -2.21 -4.28 8.19
C ARG A 231 -2.60 -3.77 9.57
N ALA A 232 -2.82 -2.46 9.69
CA ALA A 232 -3.16 -1.73 10.91
C ALA A 232 -2.18 -1.96 12.08
N GLN A 233 -0.91 -2.33 11.81
CA GLN A 233 0.07 -2.70 12.85
C GLN A 233 0.25 -1.61 13.90
N ILE A 234 0.59 -0.40 13.49
CA ILE A 234 0.81 0.73 14.41
C ILE A 234 -0.43 1.00 15.24
N ARG A 235 -1.60 1.02 14.62
CA ARG A 235 -2.89 1.29 15.26
C ARG A 235 -3.20 0.28 16.36
N LEU A 236 -3.02 -1.02 16.08
CA LEU A 236 -3.22 -2.09 17.05
C LEU A 236 -2.20 -2.02 18.20
N HIS A 237 -0.93 -1.71 17.90
CA HIS A 237 0.12 -1.62 18.90
C HIS A 237 -0.10 -0.43 19.85
N MET A 238 -0.43 0.75 19.30
CA MET A 238 -0.73 1.94 20.11
C MET A 238 -1.99 1.74 20.96
N ALA A 239 -3.04 1.15 20.41
CA ALA A 239 -4.25 0.82 21.17
C ALA A 239 -3.95 -0.19 22.31
N ASN A 240 -3.13 -1.20 22.06
CA ASN A 240 -2.72 -2.18 23.08
C ASN A 240 -1.88 -1.57 24.20
N MET A 241 -1.17 -0.49 23.93
CA MET A 241 -0.41 0.28 24.93
C MET A 241 -1.31 1.22 25.77
N GLY A 242 -2.62 1.29 25.49
CA GLY A 242 -3.52 2.24 26.12
C GLY A 242 -3.42 3.68 25.59
N CYS A 243 -2.69 3.89 24.50
CA CYS A 243 -2.50 5.17 23.83
C CYS A 243 -2.95 5.07 22.37
N PRO A 244 -4.24 4.85 22.07
CA PRO A 244 -4.71 4.67 20.70
C PRO A 244 -4.47 5.93 19.85
N VAL A 245 -4.23 5.71 18.56
CA VAL A 245 -4.06 6.82 17.60
C VAL A 245 -5.32 7.66 17.53
N ALA A 246 -5.19 8.97 17.63
CA ALA A 246 -6.31 9.90 17.53
C ALA A 246 -7.00 9.75 16.15
N GLY A 247 -8.33 9.77 16.16
CA GLY A 247 -9.12 9.52 14.95
C GLY A 247 -9.25 8.06 14.53
N ASP A 248 -8.73 7.11 15.30
CA ASP A 248 -8.93 5.68 15.02
C ASP A 248 -10.28 5.17 15.53
N THR A 249 -11.26 5.13 14.64
CA THR A 249 -12.62 4.65 14.97
C THR A 249 -12.73 3.11 15.00
N ARG A 250 -11.71 2.37 14.54
CA ARG A 250 -11.76 0.90 14.46
C ARG A 250 -11.02 0.21 15.59
N HIS A 251 -9.88 0.77 16.01
CA HIS A 251 -9.00 0.17 17.02
C HIS A 251 -8.78 1.11 18.21
N GLY A 252 -9.35 2.33 18.18
CA GLY A 252 -9.27 3.31 19.25
C GLY A 252 -10.50 3.30 20.16
N TRP A 253 -10.71 4.40 20.88
CA TRP A 253 -11.81 4.56 21.84
C TRP A 253 -13.15 5.02 21.22
N GLY A 254 -13.32 4.87 19.91
CA GLY A 254 -14.58 5.02 19.19
C GLY A 254 -14.88 6.42 18.67
N LYS A 255 -15.03 7.44 19.51
CA LYS A 255 -15.29 8.82 19.05
C LYS A 255 -13.98 9.53 18.71
N ALA A 256 -13.85 10.00 17.47
CA ALA A 256 -12.73 10.82 17.05
C ALA A 256 -13.05 12.29 17.28
N SER A 257 -12.14 13.03 17.89
CA SER A 257 -12.17 14.50 17.97
C SER A 257 -11.80 15.14 16.64
N VAL A 258 -11.14 14.37 15.76
CA VAL A 258 -10.71 14.77 14.41
C VAL A 258 -11.34 13.91 13.34
N ASN A 259 -11.53 14.50 12.19
CA ASN A 259 -12.18 13.85 11.04
C ASN A 259 -11.21 13.01 10.18
N ARG A 260 -10.12 12.50 10.80
CA ARG A 260 -9.13 11.63 10.15
C ARG A 260 -8.32 10.82 11.15
N LEU A 261 -7.74 9.72 10.70
CA LEU A 261 -6.69 9.02 11.43
C LEU A 261 -5.42 9.89 11.50
N CYS A 262 -4.92 10.18 12.71
CA CYS A 262 -3.71 10.95 12.94
C CYS A 262 -2.46 10.07 12.85
N LEU A 263 -2.26 9.42 11.71
CA LEU A 263 -1.11 8.59 11.37
C LEU A 263 -0.54 9.01 10.03
N HIS A 264 0.78 9.28 9.98
CA HIS A 264 1.46 9.80 8.83
C HIS A 264 2.80 9.09 8.61
N ALA A 265 3.05 8.58 7.41
CA ALA A 265 4.35 8.02 6.99
C ALA A 265 5.29 9.17 6.62
N SER A 266 6.07 9.65 7.59
CA SER A 266 6.82 10.90 7.48
C SER A 266 8.12 10.75 6.72
N SER A 267 8.77 9.58 6.74
CA SER A 267 9.95 9.38 5.90
C SER A 267 10.18 7.93 5.49
N LEU A 268 10.85 7.80 4.37
CA LEU A 268 11.40 6.55 3.85
C LEU A 268 12.90 6.75 3.60
N THR A 269 13.73 5.87 4.19
CA THR A 269 15.16 5.78 3.90
C THR A 269 15.46 4.42 3.28
N PHE A 270 16.05 4.41 2.11
CA PHE A 270 16.30 3.20 1.31
C PHE A 270 17.54 3.37 0.44
N ASP A 271 18.08 2.26 -0.06
CA ASP A 271 19.14 2.31 -1.06
C ASP A 271 18.49 2.44 -2.43
N HIS A 272 18.79 3.54 -3.12
CA HIS A 272 18.35 3.78 -4.48
C HIS A 272 18.92 2.69 -5.41
N PRO A 273 18.22 2.29 -6.51
CA PRO A 273 18.76 1.28 -7.42
C PRO A 273 20.15 1.58 -8.03
N ASN A 274 20.61 2.85 -7.99
CA ASN A 274 21.98 3.23 -8.35
C ASN A 274 23.02 2.97 -7.24
N GLY A 275 22.58 2.51 -6.05
CA GLY A 275 23.43 2.19 -4.89
C GLY A 275 23.54 3.31 -3.85
N GLU A 276 23.01 4.49 -4.08
CA GLU A 276 23.06 5.59 -3.11
C GLU A 276 22.01 5.44 -2.01
N ARG A 277 22.39 5.68 -0.75
CA ARG A 277 21.43 5.74 0.37
C ARG A 277 20.71 7.08 0.36
N MET A 278 19.38 7.07 0.27
CA MET A 278 18.60 8.31 0.23
C MET A 278 17.45 8.28 1.24
N THR A 279 17.04 9.48 1.66
CA THR A 279 15.88 9.70 2.53
C THR A 279 14.93 10.69 1.86
N VAL A 280 13.65 10.30 1.76
CA VAL A 280 12.59 11.20 1.30
C VAL A 280 11.64 11.44 2.46
N GLN A 281 11.26 12.71 2.68
CA GLN A 281 10.41 13.14 3.78
C GLN A 281 9.12 13.78 3.29
N SER A 282 8.09 13.68 4.10
CA SER A 282 6.80 14.35 3.97
C SER A 282 6.50 15.05 5.29
N ASP A 283 6.20 16.35 5.21
CA ASP A 283 5.92 17.18 6.38
C ASP A 283 4.69 16.69 7.16
N LEU A 284 4.72 16.90 8.47
CA LEU A 284 3.58 16.56 9.32
C LEU A 284 2.35 17.38 8.91
N PRO A 285 1.24 16.73 8.53
CA PRO A 285 0.02 17.44 8.14
C PRO A 285 -0.51 18.35 9.25
N ARG A 286 -0.93 19.57 8.92
CA ARG A 286 -1.49 20.54 9.88
C ARG A 286 -2.57 19.96 10.78
N ALA A 287 -3.40 19.04 10.27
CA ALA A 287 -4.42 18.38 11.06
C ALA A 287 -3.85 17.58 12.26
N LEU A 288 -2.65 17.00 12.13
CA LEU A 288 -1.97 16.30 13.22
C LEU A 288 -1.40 17.30 14.24
N SER A 289 -0.75 18.37 13.76
CA SER A 289 -0.23 19.42 14.64
C SER A 289 -1.36 20.14 15.41
N SER A 290 -2.50 20.40 14.76
CA SER A 290 -3.68 21.00 15.40
C SER A 290 -4.31 20.08 16.44
N GLU A 291 -4.29 18.77 16.23
CA GLU A 291 -4.81 17.81 17.23
C GLU A 291 -3.88 17.65 18.42
N LEU A 292 -2.57 17.72 18.20
CA LEU A 292 -1.58 17.71 19.28
C LEU A 292 -1.72 18.92 20.19
N ALA A 293 -2.02 20.11 19.65
CA ALA A 293 -2.16 21.35 20.37
C ALA A 293 -3.44 21.44 21.26
N ARG A 294 -4.36 20.45 21.21
CA ARG A 294 -5.55 20.34 22.07
C ARG A 294 -5.22 19.71 23.41
#